data_2ce47062b922545388e70d87f6cae0d3
#
_entry.id   2ce47062b922545388e70d87f6cae0d3
#
_cell.length_a   1.000
_cell.length_b   1.000
_cell.length_c   1.000
_cell.angle_alpha   90.00
_cell.angle_beta   90.00
_cell.angle_gamma   90.00
#
_symmetry.space_group_name_H-M   'P 1'
#
loop_
_entity.id
_entity.type
_entity.pdbx_description
1 polymer ?
#
loop_
_entity_poly.entity_id
_entity_poly.type
_entity_poly.pdbx_seq_one_letter_code
_entity_poly.pdbx_strand_id
1 'polypeptide(L)'
;MTELNHDDRCPCSSGEVYGACCGRFLSEFAASGTLTAPAPEQLMRSRFTAFATGDAAYLLASWHPSTRPAMLDLEDDIRWYRLDILGSSGGPFDASGTVEFVAYYRS
;
A
#
# COMPACT_ATOMS: atom_id res chain seq x y z
N MET A 1 -3.01 -9.95 11.96
CA MET A 1 -2.72 -8.55 11.64
C MET A 1 -1.49 -8.10 12.40
N THR A 2 -0.69 -7.28 11.77
CA THR A 2 0.54 -6.78 12.37
C THR A 2 0.41 -5.30 12.67
N GLU A 3 0.62 -4.92 13.92
CA GLU A 3 0.73 -3.51 14.27
C GLU A 3 2.15 -3.04 14.00
N LEU A 4 2.27 -1.87 13.38
CA LEU A 4 3.55 -1.27 13.08
C LEU A 4 3.73 0.00 13.89
N ASN A 5 4.92 0.15 14.47
CA ASN A 5 5.34 1.40 15.06
C ASN A 5 5.91 2.30 13.97
N HIS A 6 5.88 3.61 14.19
CA HIS A 6 6.42 4.57 13.23
C HIS A 6 7.91 4.32 12.93
N ASP A 7 8.65 3.77 13.88
CA ASP A 7 10.08 3.52 13.74
C ASP A 7 10.39 2.15 13.13
N ASP A 8 9.40 1.29 12.93
CA ASP A 8 9.61 0.00 12.30
C ASP A 8 9.91 0.18 10.81
N ARG A 9 10.69 -0.73 10.25
CA ARG A 9 10.96 -0.72 8.82
C ARG A 9 9.65 -0.93 8.04
N CYS A 10 9.43 -0.11 7.02
CA CYS A 10 8.21 -0.22 6.23
C CYS A 10 8.14 -1.55 5.48
N PRO A 11 7.01 -2.27 5.54
CA PRO A 11 6.86 -3.55 4.82
C PRO A 11 7.03 -3.44 3.30
N CYS A 12 6.88 -2.25 2.72
CA CYS A 12 6.98 -2.05 1.27
C CYS A 12 8.39 -2.20 0.73
N SER A 13 9.38 -2.48 1.57
CA SER A 13 10.77 -2.70 1.19
C SER A 13 11.49 -1.46 0.64
N SER A 14 10.99 -0.27 0.98
CA SER A 14 11.64 0.98 0.55
C SER A 14 12.95 1.27 1.27
N GLY A 15 13.16 0.64 2.43
CA GLY A 15 14.30 0.94 3.29
C GLY A 15 14.03 2.03 4.32
N GLU A 16 12.90 2.72 4.23
CA GLU A 16 12.51 3.77 5.16
C GLU A 16 11.74 3.19 6.34
N VAL A 17 11.66 3.97 7.43
CA VAL A 17 10.78 3.63 8.54
C VAL A 17 9.32 3.87 8.14
N TYR A 18 8.42 3.10 8.75
CA TYR A 18 7.00 3.13 8.40
C TYR A 18 6.41 4.55 8.49
N GLY A 19 6.67 5.25 9.56
CA GLY A 19 6.11 6.59 9.78
C GLY A 19 6.56 7.63 8.76
N ALA A 20 7.73 7.43 8.13
CA ALA A 20 8.24 8.31 7.08
C ALA A 20 7.92 7.80 5.67
N CYS A 21 7.27 6.66 5.55
CA CYS A 21 6.95 6.01 4.27
C CYS A 21 5.44 5.78 4.17
N CYS A 22 5.01 4.52 4.08
CA CYS A 22 3.58 4.21 3.88
C CYS A 22 2.70 4.64 5.04
N GLY A 23 3.25 4.73 6.25
CA GLY A 23 2.51 5.19 7.42
C GLY A 23 1.89 6.57 7.25
N ARG A 24 2.53 7.44 6.48
CA ARG A 24 1.99 8.78 6.18
C ARG A 24 0.64 8.67 5.47
N PHE A 25 0.55 7.79 4.49
CA PHE A 25 -0.66 7.65 3.68
C PHE A 25 -1.76 6.87 4.40
N LEU A 26 -1.39 5.81 5.09
CA LEU A 26 -2.34 4.99 5.82
C LEU A 26 -2.91 5.72 7.04
N SER A 27 -2.07 6.47 7.76
CA SER A 27 -2.52 7.26 8.92
C SER A 27 -3.43 8.40 8.50
N GLU A 28 -3.10 9.09 7.42
CA GLU A 28 -3.94 10.18 6.90
C GLU A 28 -5.29 9.65 6.45
N PHE A 29 -5.32 8.52 5.78
CA PHE A 29 -6.58 7.90 5.39
C PHE A 29 -7.42 7.51 6.62
N ALA A 30 -6.79 6.95 7.64
CA ALA A 30 -7.49 6.58 8.87
C ALA A 30 -8.08 7.79 9.58
N ALA A 31 -7.37 8.93 9.53
CA ALA A 31 -7.80 10.15 10.21
C ALA A 31 -8.86 10.93 9.43
N SER A 32 -8.76 11.00 8.11
CA SER A 32 -9.59 11.90 7.29
C SER A 32 -10.37 11.20 6.18
N GLY A 33 -10.07 9.94 5.88
CA GLY A 33 -10.67 9.24 4.74
C GLY A 33 -10.10 9.66 3.39
N THR A 34 -9.03 10.43 3.38
CA THR A 34 -8.43 10.97 2.16
C THR A 34 -7.21 10.15 1.73
N LEU A 35 -7.17 9.80 0.44
CA LEU A 35 -6.01 9.15 -0.16
C LEU A 35 -5.02 10.23 -0.59
N THR A 36 -3.78 10.15 -0.06
CA THR A 36 -2.77 11.20 -0.26
C THR A 36 -1.52 10.74 -0.98
N ALA A 37 -1.43 9.47 -1.39
CA ALA A 37 -0.27 8.97 -2.15
C ALA A 37 -0.19 9.72 -3.50
N PRO A 38 0.90 10.48 -3.75
CA PRO A 38 0.92 11.42 -4.87
C PRO A 38 1.30 10.82 -6.22
N ALA A 39 1.88 9.62 -6.24
CA ALA A 39 2.38 9.02 -7.48
C ALA A 39 2.07 7.51 -7.49
N PRO A 40 2.05 6.87 -8.67
CA PRO A 40 1.72 5.45 -8.79
C PRO A 40 2.60 4.53 -7.95
N GLU A 41 3.91 4.79 -7.89
CA GLU A 41 4.80 3.96 -7.09
C GLU A 41 4.46 4.05 -5.61
N GLN A 42 4.22 5.25 -5.10
CA GLN A 42 3.87 5.46 -3.69
C GLN A 42 2.52 4.82 -3.35
N LEU A 43 1.56 4.92 -4.26
CA LEU A 43 0.28 4.26 -4.09
C LEU A 43 0.45 2.74 -4.04
N MET A 44 1.24 2.15 -4.94
CA MET A 44 1.48 0.70 -4.96
C MET A 44 2.16 0.25 -3.67
N ARG A 45 3.17 0.98 -3.21
CA ARG A 45 3.87 0.66 -1.96
C ARG A 45 2.93 0.72 -0.76
N SER A 46 2.08 1.74 -0.71
CA SER A 46 1.11 1.87 0.39
C SER A 46 0.07 0.75 0.37
N ARG A 47 -0.37 0.32 -0.80
CA ARG A 47 -1.30 -0.80 -0.94
C ARG A 47 -0.65 -2.12 -0.52
N PHE A 48 0.62 -2.34 -0.87
CA PHE A 48 1.35 -3.51 -0.39
C PHE A 48 1.39 -3.54 1.14
N THR A 49 1.71 -2.41 1.76
CA THR A 49 1.73 -2.31 3.22
C THR A 49 0.33 -2.55 3.82
N ALA A 50 -0.72 -2.08 3.15
CA ALA A 50 -2.09 -2.35 3.60
C ALA A 50 -2.42 -3.85 3.54
N PHE A 51 -1.96 -4.58 2.52
CA PHE A 51 -2.07 -6.05 2.51
C PHE A 51 -1.30 -6.68 3.66
N ALA A 52 -0.08 -6.21 3.91
CA ALA A 52 0.79 -6.78 4.94
C ALA A 52 0.24 -6.56 6.35
N THR A 53 -0.45 -5.44 6.57
CA THR A 53 -1.00 -5.09 7.88
C THR A 53 -2.49 -5.39 8.04
N GLY A 54 -3.16 -5.82 6.96
CA GLY A 54 -4.58 -6.16 7.02
C GLY A 54 -5.52 -4.97 6.96
N ASP A 55 -5.12 -3.87 6.30
CA ASP A 55 -5.94 -2.66 6.18
C ASP A 55 -6.88 -2.75 4.97
N ALA A 56 -7.98 -3.46 5.14
CA ALA A 56 -8.95 -3.67 4.05
C ALA A 56 -9.62 -2.37 3.63
N ALA A 57 -9.85 -1.43 4.55
CA ALA A 57 -10.50 -0.16 4.23
C ALA A 57 -9.66 0.66 3.24
N TYR A 58 -8.35 0.73 3.48
CA TYR A 58 -7.44 1.43 2.57
C TYR A 58 -7.41 0.78 1.18
N LEU A 59 -7.37 -0.55 1.14
CA LEU A 59 -7.36 -1.29 -0.13
C LEU A 59 -8.62 -1.03 -0.93
N LEU A 60 -9.79 -1.10 -0.29
CA LEU A 60 -11.06 -0.85 -0.98
C LEU A 60 -11.15 0.58 -1.48
N ALA A 61 -10.74 1.56 -0.67
CA ALA A 61 -10.78 2.97 -1.07
C ALA A 61 -9.84 3.28 -2.23
N SER A 62 -8.70 2.60 -2.30
CA SER A 62 -7.70 2.79 -3.36
C SER A 62 -7.91 1.88 -4.57
N TRP A 63 -8.93 1.02 -4.56
CA TRP A 63 -9.25 0.11 -5.65
C TRP A 63 -10.07 0.83 -6.72
N HIS A 64 -9.79 0.54 -7.99
CA HIS A 64 -10.55 1.15 -9.07
C HIS A 64 -12.04 0.78 -8.97
N PRO A 65 -12.96 1.74 -9.08
CA PRO A 65 -14.40 1.46 -8.86
C PRO A 65 -14.97 0.37 -9.74
N SER A 66 -14.49 0.23 -10.98
CA SER A 66 -15.02 -0.76 -11.92
C SER A 66 -14.69 -2.21 -11.52
N THR A 67 -13.65 -2.42 -10.73
CA THR A 67 -13.21 -3.75 -10.30
C THR A 67 -13.24 -3.93 -8.80
N ARG A 68 -13.66 -2.90 -8.05
CA ARG A 68 -13.70 -2.95 -6.59
C ARG A 68 -14.68 -4.01 -6.10
N PRO A 69 -14.22 -4.97 -5.26
CA PRO A 69 -15.15 -5.92 -4.65
C PRO A 69 -16.03 -5.22 -3.62
N ALA A 70 -17.22 -5.77 -3.38
CA ALA A 70 -18.11 -5.24 -2.35
C ALA A 70 -17.51 -5.45 -0.95
N MET A 71 -16.75 -6.52 -0.78
CA MET A 71 -16.17 -6.88 0.50
C MET A 71 -14.79 -7.49 0.23
N LEU A 72 -13.84 -7.22 1.09
CA LEU A 72 -12.48 -7.73 0.98
C LEU A 72 -12.12 -8.47 2.26
N ASP A 73 -11.83 -9.77 2.12
CA ASP A 73 -11.42 -10.63 3.22
C ASP A 73 -9.94 -10.96 3.04
N LEU A 74 -9.11 -10.51 3.99
CA LEU A 74 -7.67 -10.74 3.95
C LEU A 74 -7.32 -11.96 4.78
N GLU A 75 -6.62 -12.91 4.16
CA GLU A 75 -6.23 -14.15 4.82
C GLU A 75 -5.09 -13.90 5.80
N ASP A 76 -5.27 -14.33 7.06
CA ASP A 76 -4.28 -14.12 8.12
C ASP A 76 -3.06 -15.01 7.98
N ASP A 77 -3.15 -16.11 7.25
CA ASP A 77 -2.05 -17.06 7.08
C ASP A 77 -1.11 -16.69 5.92
N ILE A 78 -1.43 -15.63 5.17
CA ILE A 78 -0.55 -15.12 4.12
C ILE A 78 0.27 -13.97 4.68
N ARG A 79 1.60 -14.08 4.53
CA ARG A 79 2.53 -13.05 4.97
C ARG A 79 3.22 -12.42 3.77
N TRP A 80 2.94 -11.15 3.52
CA TRP A 80 3.60 -10.36 2.50
C TRP A 80 4.88 -9.81 3.09
N TYR A 81 6.04 -10.18 2.52
CA TYR A 81 7.32 -9.83 3.15
C TYR A 81 8.24 -8.99 2.28
N ARG A 82 7.99 -8.86 0.99
CA ARG A 82 8.86 -8.09 0.11
C ARG A 82 8.11 -7.55 -1.09
N LEU A 83 8.44 -6.33 -1.47
CA LEU A 83 7.96 -5.69 -2.69
C LEU A 83 9.14 -5.16 -3.48
N ASP A 84 9.28 -5.59 -4.74
CA ASP A 84 10.26 -5.06 -5.68
C ASP A 84 9.53 -4.23 -6.72
N ILE A 85 9.90 -2.96 -6.83
CA ILE A 85 9.41 -2.10 -7.90
C ILE A 85 10.38 -2.22 -9.07
N LEU A 86 9.91 -2.74 -10.19
CA LEU A 86 10.73 -2.96 -11.38
C LEU A 86 10.77 -1.73 -12.28
N GLY A 87 9.71 -0.94 -12.27
CA GLY A 87 9.63 0.28 -13.05
C GLY A 87 8.34 1.00 -12.76
N SER A 88 8.32 2.31 -12.97
CA SER A 88 7.11 3.10 -12.83
C SER A 88 7.10 4.22 -13.83
N SER A 89 5.89 4.65 -14.23
CA SER A 89 5.68 5.81 -15.09
C SER A 89 4.50 6.60 -14.58
N GLY A 90 4.50 7.88 -14.89
CA GLY A 90 3.50 8.81 -14.41
C GLY A 90 3.93 9.49 -13.11
N GLY A 91 3.47 10.70 -12.91
CA GLY A 91 3.75 11.50 -11.74
C GLY A 91 2.49 12.11 -11.17
N PRO A 92 2.62 12.99 -10.16
CA PRO A 92 1.45 13.56 -9.47
C PRO A 92 0.52 14.35 -10.37
N PHE A 93 1.02 14.86 -11.49
CA PHE A 93 0.24 15.68 -12.41
C PHE A 93 -0.21 14.93 -13.67
N ASP A 94 0.16 13.66 -13.82
CA ASP A 94 -0.25 12.86 -14.96
C ASP A 94 -1.63 12.26 -14.75
N ALA A 95 -2.40 12.13 -15.83
CA ALA A 95 -3.74 11.56 -15.76
C ALA A 95 -3.74 10.06 -15.48
N SER A 96 -2.64 9.38 -15.84
CA SER A 96 -2.48 7.95 -15.60
C SER A 96 -1.03 7.62 -15.33
N GLY A 97 -0.81 6.46 -14.73
CA GLY A 97 0.53 5.96 -14.49
C GLY A 97 0.52 4.45 -14.38
N THR A 98 1.70 3.84 -14.51
CA THR A 98 1.86 2.40 -14.40
C THR A 98 3.00 2.07 -13.45
N VAL A 99 2.89 0.92 -12.78
CA VAL A 99 3.93 0.38 -11.92
C VAL A 99 4.10 -1.10 -12.25
N GLU A 100 5.32 -1.49 -12.56
CA GLU A 100 5.69 -2.89 -12.66
C GLU A 100 6.32 -3.33 -11.35
N PHE A 101 5.86 -4.44 -10.81
CA PHE A 101 6.30 -4.88 -9.49
C PHE A 101 6.25 -6.40 -9.34
N VAL A 102 6.97 -6.90 -8.35
CA VAL A 102 6.85 -8.28 -7.87
C VAL A 102 6.61 -8.20 -6.37
N ALA A 103 5.52 -8.83 -5.92
CA ALA A 103 5.18 -8.93 -4.51
C ALA A 103 5.40 -10.37 -4.03
N TYR A 104 6.12 -10.53 -2.93
CA TYR A 104 6.49 -11.84 -2.39
C TYR A 104 5.69 -12.14 -1.15
N TYR A 105 5.19 -13.37 -1.05
CA TYR A 105 4.42 -13.78 0.12
C TYR A 105 4.76 -15.20 0.54
N ARG A 106 4.39 -15.53 1.76
CA ARG A 106 4.48 -16.87 2.33
C ARG A 106 3.12 -17.25 2.93
N SER A 107 2.77 -18.49 2.74
CA SER A 107 1.55 -19.04 3.34
C SER A 107 1.88 -19.96 4.52
#